data_5489058105dc4b9d503eb184d98651e3
#
_entry.id   5489058105dc4b9d503eb184d98651e3
#
_cell.length_a   1.000
_cell.length_b   1.000
_cell.length_c   1.000
_cell.angle_alpha   90.00
_cell.angle_beta   90.00
_cell.angle_gamma   90.00
#
_symmetry.space_group_name_H-M   'P 1'
#
loop_
_entity.id
_entity.type
_entity.pdbx_description
1 polymer ?
#
loop_
_entity_poly.entity_id
_entity_poly.type
_entity_poly.pdbx_seq_one_letter_code
_entity_poly.pdbx_strand_id
1 'polypeptide(L)'
;ITALTAVPMGLETVNSQDIKVYNVSSEEYLAGSKIIDDLTPETSYRVSFYSGDEQSSDTYQARIEVKTTVTENLDEDYGTANRIDLRNEAFDPDYFNKLDWNSLAEGTTFVLPAGKTYVLNSGETVIEFAHSVHFVTPQTLEDYPTFSFDNAFRIVEGGVVDKVTFKRINLRASKSLSEVADNSLSGKQVICPESDVFLINTIDFTNCYIENFRSIVRSKKATGNVGAIAFKECTINAIGNQGIVSTDGKNGNYINDVSFDECTITNICGIADLRNSSSGKSISITNTTFCYAPMENSFLFRVDPSIAVKIENCVFGGSMKIDGKLPKFNELGSGGQDDYTGVYPFSSVNSFQANDRTSSKGNLGLSDSKMSTATLFTA
;
A
#
# COMPACT_ATOMS: atom_id res chain seq x y z
N ILE A 1 -19.99 -18.62 -18.95
CA ILE A 1 -18.97 -18.35 -19.98
C ILE A 1 -18.27 -19.67 -20.28
N THR A 2 -18.18 -20.01 -21.56
CA THR A 2 -17.54 -21.26 -22.03
C THR A 2 -16.22 -20.99 -22.76
N ALA A 3 -16.06 -19.78 -23.29
CA ALA A 3 -14.83 -19.36 -23.96
C ALA A 3 -14.60 -17.85 -23.83
N LEU A 4 -13.32 -17.46 -23.98
CA LEU A 4 -12.89 -16.08 -24.14
C LEU A 4 -12.05 -15.96 -25.41
N THR A 5 -12.07 -14.76 -26.02
CA THR A 5 -11.08 -14.39 -27.03
C THR A 5 -10.31 -13.16 -26.59
N ALA A 6 -9.01 -13.12 -26.87
CA ALA A 6 -8.18 -11.92 -26.68
C ALA A 6 -7.64 -11.48 -28.04
N VAL A 7 -7.86 -10.22 -28.38
CA VAL A 7 -7.44 -9.61 -29.65
C VAL A 7 -6.64 -8.35 -29.34
N PRO A 8 -5.39 -8.22 -29.86
CA PRO A 8 -4.63 -6.98 -29.71
C PRO A 8 -5.38 -5.79 -30.31
N MET A 9 -5.33 -4.65 -29.62
CA MET A 9 -5.93 -3.41 -30.09
C MET A 9 -4.94 -2.61 -30.95
N GLY A 10 -5.49 -1.77 -31.83
CA GLY A 10 -4.69 -0.90 -32.70
C GLY A 10 -4.18 -1.55 -33.99
N LEU A 11 -4.59 -2.77 -34.29
CA LEU A 11 -4.31 -3.40 -35.57
C LEU A 11 -5.20 -2.77 -36.66
N GLU A 12 -4.64 -2.41 -37.82
CA GLU A 12 -5.40 -1.93 -38.98
C GLU A 12 -6.34 -3.02 -39.54
N THR A 13 -5.89 -4.27 -39.47
CA THR A 13 -6.65 -5.46 -39.85
C THR A 13 -6.42 -6.57 -38.83
N VAL A 14 -7.48 -7.17 -38.31
CA VAL A 14 -7.41 -8.32 -37.41
C VAL A 14 -7.48 -9.60 -38.23
N ASN A 15 -6.43 -10.39 -38.19
CA ASN A 15 -6.40 -11.71 -38.82
C ASN A 15 -6.78 -12.81 -37.82
N SER A 16 -7.14 -13.99 -38.29
CA SER A 16 -7.44 -15.11 -37.39
C SER A 16 -6.29 -15.53 -36.48
N GLN A 17 -5.05 -15.27 -36.88
CA GLN A 17 -3.84 -15.53 -36.08
C GLN A 17 -3.67 -14.54 -34.91
N ASP A 18 -4.29 -13.36 -35.00
CA ASP A 18 -4.25 -12.35 -33.94
C ASP A 18 -5.28 -12.62 -32.85
N ILE A 19 -6.18 -13.56 -33.09
CA ILE A 19 -7.25 -13.92 -32.15
C ILE A 19 -6.82 -15.13 -31.33
N LYS A 20 -6.53 -14.92 -30.07
CA LYS A 20 -6.30 -16.01 -29.14
C LYS A 20 -7.61 -16.47 -28.53
N VAL A 21 -7.85 -17.77 -28.54
CA VAL A 21 -9.09 -18.39 -28.03
C VAL A 21 -8.75 -19.25 -26.81
N TYR A 22 -9.48 -19.04 -25.74
CA TYR A 22 -9.31 -19.74 -24.47
C TYR A 22 -10.63 -20.39 -24.07
N ASN A 23 -10.67 -21.71 -24.06
CA ASN A 23 -11.83 -22.45 -23.56
C ASN A 23 -11.82 -22.44 -22.04
N VAL A 24 -12.97 -22.30 -21.42
CA VAL A 24 -13.14 -22.31 -19.97
C VAL A 24 -13.49 -23.73 -19.55
N SER A 25 -12.66 -24.35 -18.68
CA SER A 25 -12.93 -25.67 -18.12
C SER A 25 -14.08 -25.61 -17.10
N SER A 26 -14.60 -26.78 -16.72
CA SER A 26 -15.62 -26.87 -15.67
C SER A 26 -15.12 -26.38 -14.32
N GLU A 27 -13.85 -26.60 -14.02
CA GLU A 27 -13.20 -26.14 -12.77
C GLU A 27 -13.06 -24.63 -12.75
N GLU A 28 -12.57 -24.03 -13.85
CA GLU A 28 -12.45 -22.58 -14.00
C GLU A 28 -13.82 -21.90 -13.97
N TYR A 29 -14.83 -22.53 -14.57
CA TYR A 29 -16.20 -22.03 -14.52
C TYR A 29 -16.74 -21.99 -13.08
N LEU A 30 -16.53 -23.05 -12.31
CA LEU A 30 -16.94 -23.14 -10.90
C LEU A 30 -16.14 -22.17 -10.01
N ALA A 31 -14.85 -21.98 -10.31
CA ALA A 31 -14.00 -21.02 -9.63
C ALA A 31 -14.35 -19.57 -9.99
N GLY A 32 -15.09 -19.33 -11.06
CA GLY A 32 -15.41 -17.99 -11.56
C GLY A 32 -14.21 -17.21 -12.11
N SER A 33 -13.10 -17.90 -12.41
CA SER A 33 -11.85 -17.28 -12.85
C SER A 33 -11.17 -18.12 -13.93
N LYS A 34 -10.48 -17.44 -14.86
CA LYS A 34 -9.60 -18.04 -15.85
C LYS A 34 -8.33 -17.22 -16.00
N ILE A 35 -7.21 -17.92 -15.92
CA ILE A 35 -5.89 -17.34 -16.13
C ILE A 35 -5.55 -17.32 -17.62
N ILE A 36 -5.03 -16.21 -18.09
CA ILE A 36 -4.50 -16.01 -19.43
C ILE A 36 -3.07 -15.49 -19.29
N ASP A 37 -2.09 -16.29 -19.63
CA ASP A 37 -0.67 -16.06 -19.34
C ASP A 37 0.24 -15.90 -20.56
N ASP A 38 -0.31 -16.04 -21.76
CA ASP A 38 0.44 -16.03 -23.04
C ASP A 38 0.23 -14.74 -23.85
N LEU A 39 -0.27 -13.68 -23.23
CA LEU A 39 -0.44 -12.39 -23.90
C LEU A 39 0.90 -11.65 -24.03
N THR A 40 1.04 -10.89 -25.10
CA THR A 40 2.22 -10.05 -25.32
C THR A 40 2.26 -8.91 -24.30
N PRO A 41 3.40 -8.67 -23.65
CA PRO A 41 3.56 -7.54 -22.73
C PRO A 41 3.28 -6.18 -23.38
N GLU A 42 2.96 -5.16 -22.58
CA GLU A 42 2.70 -3.77 -22.98
C GLU A 42 1.66 -3.59 -24.09
N THR A 43 0.85 -4.60 -24.31
CA THR A 43 -0.13 -4.63 -25.39
C THR A 43 -1.54 -4.47 -24.83
N SER A 44 -2.32 -3.59 -25.45
CA SER A 44 -3.75 -3.47 -25.14
C SER A 44 -4.53 -4.55 -25.88
N TYR A 45 -5.37 -5.27 -25.13
CA TYR A 45 -6.22 -6.32 -25.67
C TYR A 45 -7.68 -6.01 -25.45
N ARG A 46 -8.49 -6.40 -26.42
CA ARG A 46 -9.93 -6.54 -26.25
C ARG A 46 -10.24 -8.00 -25.93
N VAL A 47 -10.74 -8.24 -24.72
CA VAL A 47 -11.15 -9.58 -24.28
C VAL A 47 -12.66 -9.68 -24.36
N SER A 48 -13.15 -10.64 -25.14
CA SER A 48 -14.58 -10.92 -25.31
C SER A 48 -14.95 -12.26 -24.69
N PHE A 49 -16.13 -12.33 -24.09
CA PHE A 49 -16.65 -13.49 -23.38
C PHE A 49 -17.81 -14.10 -24.15
N TYR A 50 -17.84 -15.42 -24.23
CA TYR A 50 -18.84 -16.19 -24.97
C TYR A 50 -19.48 -17.29 -24.11
N SER A 51 -20.74 -17.59 -24.37
CA SER A 51 -21.46 -18.72 -23.78
C SER A 51 -21.99 -19.62 -24.89
N GLY A 52 -21.31 -20.73 -25.18
CA GLY A 52 -21.64 -21.65 -26.27
C GLY A 52 -20.36 -22.22 -26.89
N ASP A 53 -20.53 -23.15 -27.82
CA ASP A 53 -19.41 -23.86 -28.44
C ASP A 53 -18.73 -23.07 -29.56
N GLU A 54 -19.37 -22.02 -30.05
CA GLU A 54 -18.86 -21.17 -31.11
C GLU A 54 -18.73 -19.70 -30.67
N GLN A 55 -17.65 -19.03 -31.10
CA GLN A 55 -17.45 -17.59 -30.89
C GLN A 55 -18.20 -16.80 -31.99
N SER A 56 -19.46 -16.60 -31.80
CA SER A 56 -20.34 -15.86 -32.72
C SER A 56 -21.05 -14.70 -32.03
N SER A 57 -21.76 -13.88 -32.82
CA SER A 57 -22.59 -12.80 -32.24
C SER A 57 -23.68 -13.32 -31.32
N ASP A 58 -24.15 -14.53 -31.55
CA ASP A 58 -25.28 -15.14 -30.82
C ASP A 58 -24.80 -15.68 -29.44
N THR A 59 -23.53 -16.03 -29.34
CA THR A 59 -22.90 -16.52 -28.08
C THR A 59 -22.15 -15.46 -27.33
N TYR A 60 -21.94 -14.27 -27.90
CA TYR A 60 -21.28 -13.13 -27.27
C TYR A 60 -22.06 -12.65 -26.04
N GLN A 61 -21.35 -12.43 -24.94
CA GLN A 61 -21.93 -11.98 -23.67
C GLN A 61 -21.43 -10.58 -23.25
N ALA A 62 -20.13 -10.37 -23.25
CA ALA A 62 -19.52 -9.14 -22.80
C ALA A 62 -18.11 -8.98 -23.35
N ARG A 63 -17.53 -7.79 -23.17
CA ARG A 63 -16.12 -7.52 -23.46
C ARG A 63 -15.53 -6.55 -22.43
N ILE A 64 -14.24 -6.66 -22.24
CA ILE A 64 -13.42 -5.70 -21.49
C ILE A 64 -12.20 -5.33 -22.33
N GLU A 65 -11.60 -4.21 -22.01
CA GLU A 65 -10.32 -3.80 -22.56
C GLU A 65 -9.29 -3.84 -21.43
N VAL A 66 -8.18 -4.51 -21.67
CA VAL A 66 -7.09 -4.69 -20.70
C VAL A 66 -5.78 -4.33 -21.39
N LYS A 67 -4.83 -3.81 -20.61
CA LYS A 67 -3.45 -3.63 -21.06
C LYS A 67 -2.57 -4.54 -20.22
N THR A 68 -1.75 -5.34 -20.91
CA THR A 68 -0.74 -6.17 -20.24
C THR A 68 0.40 -5.28 -19.73
N THR A 69 0.96 -5.66 -18.61
CA THR A 69 2.12 -4.95 -18.02
C THR A 69 3.41 -5.24 -18.78
N VAL A 70 4.44 -4.44 -18.54
CA VAL A 70 5.82 -4.72 -18.99
C VAL A 70 6.25 -6.08 -18.43
N THR A 71 7.08 -6.78 -19.19
CA THR A 71 7.79 -7.94 -18.65
C THR A 71 8.78 -7.44 -17.59
N GLU A 72 8.63 -7.93 -16.38
CA GLU A 72 9.54 -7.57 -15.29
C GLU A 72 10.91 -8.21 -15.54
N ASN A 73 11.94 -7.40 -15.49
CA ASN A 73 13.33 -7.85 -15.57
C ASN A 73 14.05 -7.51 -14.27
N LEU A 74 14.08 -8.47 -13.35
CA LEU A 74 14.72 -8.28 -12.03
C LEU A 74 16.21 -7.91 -12.16
N ASP A 75 16.86 -8.29 -13.23
CA ASP A 75 18.29 -7.99 -13.46
C ASP A 75 18.48 -6.52 -13.83
N GLU A 76 17.57 -5.95 -14.60
CA GLU A 76 17.56 -4.51 -14.93
C GLU A 76 17.11 -3.66 -13.74
N ASP A 77 16.06 -4.11 -13.03
CA ASP A 77 15.45 -3.34 -11.94
C ASP A 77 16.35 -3.30 -10.68
N TYR A 78 17.03 -4.39 -10.35
CA TYR A 78 17.74 -4.55 -9.07
C TYR A 78 19.20 -5.04 -9.23
N GLY A 79 19.67 -5.28 -10.45
CA GLY A 79 20.98 -5.86 -10.70
C GLY A 79 21.10 -7.31 -10.24
N THR A 80 22.26 -7.87 -10.43
CA THR A 80 22.57 -9.27 -10.06
C THR A 80 23.60 -9.40 -8.95
N ALA A 81 24.36 -8.34 -8.68
CA ALA A 81 25.58 -8.40 -7.85
C ALA A 81 25.30 -8.74 -6.38
N ASN A 82 24.24 -8.20 -5.81
CA ASN A 82 23.90 -8.36 -4.38
C ASN A 82 22.53 -9.01 -4.21
N ARG A 83 22.19 -9.96 -5.10
CA ARG A 83 20.89 -10.62 -5.08
C ARG A 83 20.94 -11.95 -4.34
N ILE A 84 20.03 -12.14 -3.41
CA ILE A 84 19.78 -13.38 -2.68
C ILE A 84 18.43 -13.92 -3.13
N ASP A 85 18.45 -14.98 -3.94
CA ASP A 85 17.23 -15.57 -4.49
C ASP A 85 16.74 -16.74 -3.63
N LEU A 86 15.75 -16.48 -2.79
CA LEU A 86 15.19 -17.45 -1.85
C LEU A 86 14.16 -18.40 -2.50
N ARG A 87 13.83 -18.24 -3.78
CA ARG A 87 12.88 -19.12 -4.47
C ARG A 87 13.42 -20.53 -4.68
N ASN A 88 14.72 -20.66 -4.77
CA ASN A 88 15.43 -21.91 -5.02
C ASN A 88 15.99 -22.55 -3.74
N GLU A 89 15.83 -21.89 -2.60
CA GLU A 89 16.33 -22.35 -1.32
C GLU A 89 15.26 -23.15 -0.55
N ALA A 90 15.70 -23.98 0.38
CA ALA A 90 14.78 -24.62 1.32
C ALA A 90 14.11 -23.55 2.17
N PHE A 91 12.78 -23.52 2.18
CA PHE A 91 12.03 -22.50 2.91
C PHE A 91 12.31 -22.58 4.42
N ASP A 92 12.72 -21.48 5.00
CA ASP A 92 12.89 -21.28 6.43
C ASP A 92 12.06 -20.04 6.86
N PRO A 93 11.00 -20.19 7.67
CA PRO A 93 10.19 -19.08 8.14
C PRO A 93 10.96 -18.08 9.00
N ASP A 94 12.05 -18.51 9.64
CA ASP A 94 12.91 -17.68 10.49
C ASP A 94 14.17 -17.19 9.79
N TYR A 95 14.26 -17.28 8.49
CA TYR A 95 15.45 -16.95 7.70
C TYR A 95 16.01 -15.57 8.07
N PHE A 96 15.16 -14.55 8.09
CA PHE A 96 15.58 -13.17 8.37
C PHE A 96 16.01 -12.94 9.82
N ASN A 97 15.53 -13.74 10.76
CA ASN A 97 15.95 -13.66 12.18
C ASN A 97 17.35 -14.25 12.42
N LYS A 98 17.82 -15.11 11.50
CA LYS A 98 19.13 -15.77 11.58
C LYS A 98 20.20 -15.08 10.76
N LEU A 99 19.82 -14.10 9.93
CA LEU A 99 20.71 -13.41 9.02
C LEU A 99 21.61 -12.43 9.77
N ASP A 100 22.88 -12.41 9.42
CA ASP A 100 23.79 -11.34 9.84
C ASP A 100 23.59 -10.11 8.95
N TRP A 101 22.71 -9.22 9.39
CA TRP A 101 22.34 -8.01 8.65
C TRP A 101 23.52 -7.06 8.45
N ASN A 102 24.52 -7.08 9.34
CA ASN A 102 25.71 -6.21 9.22
C ASN A 102 26.68 -6.68 8.15
N SER A 103 26.60 -7.94 7.74
CA SER A 103 27.42 -8.50 6.65
C SER A 103 26.85 -8.26 5.27
N LEU A 104 25.63 -7.75 5.16
CA LEU A 104 24.99 -7.51 3.87
C LEU A 104 25.68 -6.37 3.10
N ALA A 105 25.78 -6.54 1.80
CA ALA A 105 26.24 -5.49 0.90
C ALA A 105 25.17 -4.41 0.71
N GLU A 106 25.60 -3.20 0.38
CA GLU A 106 24.70 -2.09 0.02
C GLU A 106 23.80 -2.52 -1.16
N GLY A 107 22.49 -2.25 -1.04
CA GLY A 107 21.52 -2.59 -2.07
C GLY A 107 21.21 -4.08 -2.19
N THR A 108 21.41 -4.86 -1.11
CA THR A 108 21.04 -6.29 -1.12
C THR A 108 19.56 -6.47 -1.46
N THR A 109 19.30 -7.31 -2.46
CA THR A 109 17.96 -7.63 -2.94
C THR A 109 17.59 -9.07 -2.61
N PHE A 110 16.56 -9.25 -1.79
CA PHE A 110 15.95 -10.55 -1.50
C PHE A 110 14.82 -10.81 -2.48
N VAL A 111 14.96 -11.85 -3.31
CA VAL A 111 13.88 -12.32 -4.18
C VAL A 111 13.11 -13.44 -3.47
N LEU A 112 11.85 -13.18 -3.19
CA LEU A 112 11.04 -14.02 -2.31
C LEU A 112 10.15 -15.00 -3.10
N PRO A 113 9.99 -16.24 -2.63
CA PRO A 113 9.01 -17.18 -3.15
C PRO A 113 7.59 -16.75 -2.77
N ALA A 114 6.66 -16.90 -3.71
CA ALA A 114 5.23 -16.69 -3.47
C ALA A 114 4.65 -17.66 -2.40
N GLY A 115 3.55 -17.29 -1.77
CA GLY A 115 2.79 -18.13 -0.85
C GLY A 115 3.49 -18.49 0.46
N LYS A 116 4.63 -17.90 0.79
CA LYS A 116 5.41 -18.23 2.01
C LYS A 116 5.22 -17.15 3.08
N THR A 117 5.29 -17.57 4.35
CA THR A 117 5.22 -16.63 5.49
C THR A 117 6.53 -16.65 6.26
N TYR A 118 7.18 -15.50 6.33
CA TYR A 118 8.36 -15.26 7.16
C TYR A 118 7.96 -14.56 8.44
N VAL A 119 8.47 -15.02 9.58
CA VAL A 119 8.28 -14.38 10.89
C VAL A 119 9.46 -13.46 11.15
N LEU A 120 9.18 -12.19 11.42
CA LEU A 120 10.20 -11.16 11.59
C LEU A 120 10.28 -10.68 13.03
N ASN A 121 11.51 -10.53 13.54
CA ASN A 121 11.78 -10.06 14.89
C ASN A 121 11.13 -10.94 15.97
N SER A 122 11.16 -12.26 15.82
CA SER A 122 10.56 -13.18 16.75
C SER A 122 11.32 -13.25 18.07
N GLY A 123 10.60 -13.29 19.19
CA GLY A 123 11.17 -13.37 20.52
C GLY A 123 11.98 -12.07 20.85
N GLU A 124 13.25 -12.24 21.24
CA GLU A 124 14.16 -11.12 21.56
C GLU A 124 14.95 -10.63 20.33
N THR A 125 14.76 -11.24 19.17
CA THR A 125 15.46 -10.85 17.95
C THR A 125 15.01 -9.46 17.51
N VAL A 126 15.98 -8.63 17.16
CA VAL A 126 15.77 -7.30 16.58
C VAL A 126 16.54 -7.20 15.29
N ILE A 127 15.84 -7.01 14.19
CA ILE A 127 16.45 -6.79 12.89
C ILE A 127 16.78 -5.31 12.74
N GLU A 128 18.07 -5.02 12.73
CA GLU A 128 18.61 -3.68 12.49
C GLU A 128 19.58 -3.72 11.32
N PHE A 129 19.50 -2.72 10.43
CA PHE A 129 20.38 -2.62 9.27
C PHE A 129 20.85 -1.18 9.02
N ALA A 130 21.99 -1.04 8.34
CA ALA A 130 22.61 0.24 8.00
C ALA A 130 22.73 0.43 6.47
N HIS A 131 22.19 -0.51 5.69
CA HIS A 131 22.35 -0.59 4.24
C HIS A 131 21.00 -0.54 3.56
N SER A 132 21.00 -0.14 2.29
CA SER A 132 19.80 -0.30 1.44
C SER A 132 19.46 -1.77 1.29
N VAL A 133 18.15 -2.07 1.40
CA VAL A 133 17.65 -3.43 1.25
C VAL A 133 16.36 -3.42 0.43
N HIS A 134 16.22 -4.43 -0.42
CA HIS A 134 15.06 -4.59 -1.27
C HIS A 134 14.45 -5.98 -1.06
N PHE A 135 13.17 -6.01 -0.72
CA PHE A 135 12.38 -7.23 -0.63
C PHE A 135 11.43 -7.24 -1.81
N VAL A 136 11.59 -8.18 -2.70
CA VAL A 136 10.84 -8.20 -3.95
C VAL A 136 10.30 -9.59 -4.25
N THR A 137 9.08 -9.66 -4.74
CA THR A 137 8.51 -10.87 -5.33
C THR A 137 8.26 -10.57 -6.81
N PRO A 138 8.71 -11.41 -7.73
CA PRO A 138 8.36 -11.31 -9.13
C PRO A 138 6.85 -11.34 -9.33
N GLN A 139 6.38 -10.81 -10.44
CA GLN A 139 4.97 -10.91 -10.77
C GLN A 139 4.55 -12.39 -10.84
N THR A 140 3.50 -12.72 -10.12
CA THR A 140 2.97 -14.08 -9.98
C THR A 140 1.47 -14.04 -9.87
N LEU A 141 0.83 -15.17 -10.17
CA LEU A 141 -0.60 -15.42 -9.95
C LEU A 141 -0.86 -16.08 -8.58
N GLU A 142 0.18 -16.50 -7.90
CA GLU A 142 0.10 -17.02 -6.55
C GLU A 142 0.01 -15.87 -5.53
N ASP A 143 -0.43 -16.19 -4.32
CA ASP A 143 -0.44 -15.24 -3.22
C ASP A 143 0.97 -14.69 -2.94
N TYR A 144 1.08 -13.40 -2.72
CA TYR A 144 2.36 -12.80 -2.34
C TYR A 144 2.87 -13.38 -1.02
N PRO A 145 4.19 -13.44 -0.81
CA PRO A 145 4.74 -13.84 0.48
C PRO A 145 4.28 -12.89 1.58
N THR A 146 4.19 -13.42 2.79
CA THR A 146 3.79 -12.64 3.97
C THR A 146 4.98 -12.42 4.89
N PHE A 147 5.20 -11.18 5.29
CA PHE A 147 6.04 -10.82 6.42
C PHE A 147 5.15 -10.60 7.64
N SER A 148 5.29 -11.49 8.63
CA SER A 148 4.58 -11.44 9.91
C SER A 148 5.46 -10.80 10.97
N PHE A 149 5.12 -9.57 11.38
CA PHE A 149 5.94 -8.74 12.26
C PHE A 149 5.60 -8.95 13.73
N ASP A 150 6.54 -9.46 14.50
CA ASP A 150 6.50 -9.42 15.97
C ASP A 150 7.06 -8.09 16.49
N ASN A 151 7.97 -7.46 15.76
CA ASN A 151 8.47 -6.11 16.00
C ASN A 151 8.88 -5.44 14.69
N ALA A 152 9.15 -4.13 14.74
CA ALA A 152 9.52 -3.34 13.56
C ALA A 152 10.98 -3.60 13.13
N PHE A 153 11.27 -3.36 11.85
CA PHE A 153 12.64 -3.14 11.40
C PHE A 153 13.20 -1.86 12.03
N ARG A 154 14.46 -1.91 12.38
CA ARG A 154 15.21 -0.78 12.94
C ARG A 154 16.39 -0.38 12.06
N ILE A 155 16.89 0.81 12.28
CA ILE A 155 18.11 1.32 11.66
C ILE A 155 19.18 1.46 12.72
N VAL A 156 20.38 1.02 12.42
CA VAL A 156 21.55 1.14 13.30
C VAL A 156 21.83 2.61 13.63
N GLU A 157 22.32 2.89 14.83
CA GLU A 157 22.70 4.24 15.25
C GLU A 157 23.72 4.87 14.29
N GLY A 158 23.42 6.08 13.80
CA GLY A 158 24.22 6.76 12.79
C GLY A 158 24.06 6.20 11.38
N GLY A 159 23.18 5.20 11.17
CA GLY A 159 22.96 4.57 9.87
C GLY A 159 22.40 5.53 8.83
N VAL A 160 22.94 5.45 7.63
CA VAL A 160 22.45 6.16 6.44
C VAL A 160 22.04 5.13 5.41
N VAL A 161 20.74 4.98 5.21
CA VAL A 161 20.13 4.03 4.27
C VAL A 161 19.59 4.81 3.09
N ASP A 162 20.07 4.52 1.89
CA ASP A 162 19.60 5.21 0.70
C ASP A 162 18.17 4.75 0.35
N LYS A 163 17.93 3.44 0.31
CA LYS A 163 16.63 2.93 -0.09
C LYS A 163 16.20 1.64 0.61
N VAL A 164 14.94 1.61 1.07
CA VAL A 164 14.26 0.39 1.51
C VAL A 164 13.07 0.14 0.57
N THR A 165 12.97 -1.06 0.00
CA THR A 165 11.88 -1.41 -0.93
C THR A 165 11.13 -2.64 -0.46
N PHE A 166 9.79 -2.55 -0.52
CA PHE A 166 8.89 -3.69 -0.42
C PHE A 166 8.05 -3.75 -1.70
N LYS A 167 8.16 -4.84 -2.45
CA LYS A 167 7.41 -5.00 -3.70
C LYS A 167 6.72 -6.35 -3.74
N ARG A 168 5.39 -6.32 -3.85
CA ARG A 168 4.52 -7.52 -3.88
C ARG A 168 4.70 -8.41 -2.65
N ILE A 169 4.48 -7.82 -1.49
CA ILE A 169 4.58 -8.50 -0.19
C ILE A 169 3.37 -8.15 0.65
N ASN A 170 2.83 -9.13 1.34
CA ASN A 170 1.85 -8.95 2.40
C ASN A 170 2.59 -8.62 3.70
N LEU A 171 2.41 -7.41 4.21
CA LEU A 171 3.00 -6.97 5.47
C LEU A 171 1.92 -6.99 6.55
N ARG A 172 2.07 -7.84 7.55
CA ARG A 172 1.08 -8.01 8.63
C ARG A 172 1.75 -8.06 9.99
N ALA A 173 1.11 -7.51 11.00
CA ALA A 173 1.56 -7.78 12.35
C ALA A 173 1.17 -9.21 12.77
N SER A 174 1.97 -9.84 13.64
CA SER A 174 1.79 -11.23 14.07
C SER A 174 0.48 -11.46 14.82
N LYS A 175 -0.01 -10.46 15.58
CA LYS A 175 -1.34 -10.51 16.19
C LYS A 175 -2.44 -10.36 15.16
N SER A 176 -3.43 -11.22 15.21
CA SER A 176 -4.63 -11.08 14.38
C SER A 176 -5.48 -9.87 14.81
N LEU A 177 -6.35 -9.35 13.91
CA LEU A 177 -7.26 -8.25 14.23
C LEU A 177 -8.21 -8.59 15.39
N SER A 178 -8.58 -9.86 15.55
CA SER A 178 -9.43 -10.32 16.66
C SER A 178 -8.75 -10.30 18.03
N GLU A 179 -7.42 -10.18 18.08
CA GLU A 179 -6.63 -10.13 19.32
C GLU A 179 -6.31 -8.71 19.77
N VAL A 180 -6.73 -7.70 19.00
CA VAL A 180 -6.47 -6.29 19.34
C VAL A 180 -7.62 -5.71 20.16
N ALA A 181 -7.27 -4.93 21.17
CA ALA A 181 -8.21 -4.42 22.16
C ALA A 181 -8.69 -2.98 21.91
N ASP A 182 -7.94 -2.21 21.12
CA ASP A 182 -8.18 -0.78 20.93
C ASP A 182 -7.57 -0.24 19.63
N ASN A 183 -7.70 1.07 19.40
CA ASN A 183 -7.16 1.77 18.21
C ASN A 183 -5.63 1.75 18.07
N SER A 184 -4.89 1.20 19.02
CA SER A 184 -3.45 0.96 18.81
C SER A 184 -3.16 -0.32 18.01
N LEU A 185 -4.20 -1.11 17.77
CA LEU A 185 -4.16 -2.38 17.04
C LEU A 185 -3.07 -3.30 17.62
N SER A 186 -2.21 -3.88 16.76
CA SER A 186 -1.12 -4.73 17.23
C SER A 186 -0.06 -3.99 18.07
N GLY A 187 -0.05 -2.66 18.06
CA GLY A 187 1.00 -1.83 18.65
C GLY A 187 2.31 -1.80 17.84
N LYS A 188 2.36 -2.50 16.71
CA LYS A 188 3.57 -2.70 15.88
C LYS A 188 3.65 -1.72 14.71
N GLN A 189 4.83 -1.64 14.12
CA GLN A 189 5.14 -0.89 12.91
C GLN A 189 5.90 -1.79 11.92
N VAL A 190 5.99 -1.38 10.65
CA VAL A 190 6.87 -2.02 9.67
C VAL A 190 8.29 -1.51 9.87
N ILE A 191 8.47 -0.19 9.90
CA ILE A 191 9.76 0.47 10.16
C ILE A 191 9.59 1.43 11.33
N CYS A 192 10.37 1.21 12.39
CA CYS A 192 10.40 2.09 13.57
C CYS A 192 11.80 2.13 14.18
N PRO A 193 12.70 2.96 13.68
CA PRO A 193 14.03 3.11 14.26
C PRO A 193 13.97 3.54 15.71
N GLU A 194 14.79 2.89 16.53
CA GLU A 194 14.95 3.21 17.96
C GLU A 194 16.21 4.04 18.22
N SER A 195 17.13 4.11 17.25
CA SER A 195 18.35 4.90 17.25
C SER A 195 18.04 6.39 17.34
N ASP A 196 18.93 7.16 17.99
CA ASP A 196 18.74 8.60 18.13
C ASP A 196 19.08 9.33 16.83
N VAL A 197 20.08 8.86 16.08
CA VAL A 197 20.53 9.44 14.82
C VAL A 197 20.41 8.39 13.71
N PHE A 198 19.66 8.68 12.68
CA PHE A 198 19.59 7.90 11.45
C PHE A 198 19.08 8.74 10.28
N LEU A 199 19.34 8.29 9.07
CA LEU A 199 18.77 8.82 7.85
C LEU A 199 18.32 7.67 6.96
N ILE A 200 17.07 7.73 6.48
CA ILE A 200 16.58 6.92 5.37
C ILE A 200 16.17 7.87 4.25
N ASN A 201 16.82 7.80 3.09
CA ASN A 201 16.48 8.69 2.00
C ASN A 201 15.13 8.33 1.39
N THR A 202 14.86 7.04 1.16
CA THR A 202 13.61 6.60 0.51
C THR A 202 13.09 5.28 1.08
N ILE A 203 11.77 5.19 1.27
CA ILE A 203 11.07 3.94 1.57
C ILE A 203 9.95 3.77 0.55
N ASP A 204 10.01 2.68 -0.24
CA ASP A 204 9.03 2.38 -1.28
C ASP A 204 8.23 1.12 -0.95
N PHE A 205 6.91 1.25 -1.01
CA PHE A 205 5.95 0.15 -0.98
C PHE A 205 5.24 0.10 -2.33
N THR A 206 5.37 -0.99 -3.06
CA THR A 206 4.73 -1.15 -4.37
C THR A 206 3.95 -2.45 -4.42
N ASN A 207 2.67 -2.37 -4.74
CA ASN A 207 1.80 -3.53 -4.88
C ASN A 207 1.76 -4.41 -3.61
N CYS A 208 1.74 -3.77 -2.45
CA CYS A 208 1.74 -4.43 -1.14
C CYS A 208 0.35 -4.46 -0.52
N TYR A 209 0.04 -5.53 0.21
CA TYR A 209 -1.05 -5.55 1.16
C TYR A 209 -0.50 -5.32 2.57
N ILE A 210 -0.95 -4.27 3.27
CA ILE A 210 -0.40 -3.86 4.56
C ILE A 210 -1.53 -3.75 5.58
N GLU A 211 -1.45 -4.53 6.67
CA GLU A 211 -2.54 -4.51 7.64
C GLU A 211 -2.11 -4.71 9.10
N ASN A 212 -2.97 -4.22 10.00
CA ASN A 212 -2.93 -4.44 11.43
C ASN A 212 -1.68 -3.84 12.11
N PHE A 213 -1.29 -2.65 11.71
CA PHE A 213 -0.21 -1.92 12.34
C PHE A 213 -0.73 -0.69 13.09
N ARG A 214 -0.03 -0.30 14.15
CA ARG A 214 -0.29 0.98 14.82
C ARG A 214 0.12 2.16 13.93
N SER A 215 1.18 1.97 13.15
CA SER A 215 1.68 2.86 12.10
C SER A 215 2.54 2.04 11.14
N ILE A 216 2.66 2.40 9.85
CA ILE A 216 3.56 1.69 8.94
C ILE A 216 4.99 2.17 9.15
N VAL A 217 5.22 3.48 9.07
CA VAL A 217 6.54 4.08 9.32
C VAL A 217 6.42 5.08 10.46
N ARG A 218 7.27 4.89 11.48
CA ARG A 218 7.29 5.76 12.65
C ARG A 218 8.69 6.21 12.98
N SER A 219 8.95 7.53 12.95
CA SER A 219 10.18 8.13 13.47
C SER A 219 9.89 8.78 14.82
N LYS A 220 10.27 8.13 15.92
CA LYS A 220 9.95 8.58 17.29
C LYS A 220 11.09 9.26 18.03
N LYS A 221 12.24 9.43 17.39
CA LYS A 221 13.42 10.07 17.97
C LYS A 221 13.65 11.46 17.36
N ALA A 222 14.18 12.37 18.16
CA ALA A 222 14.28 13.78 17.80
C ALA A 222 15.19 14.08 16.60
N THR A 223 16.13 13.20 16.27
CA THR A 223 17.14 13.42 15.23
C THR A 223 17.11 12.37 14.11
N GLY A 224 16.08 11.52 14.10
CA GLY A 224 15.89 10.51 13.06
C GLY A 224 15.06 11.03 11.89
N ASN A 225 15.54 10.85 10.66
CA ASN A 225 14.98 11.49 9.49
C ASN A 225 14.66 10.51 8.37
N VAL A 226 13.55 10.78 7.64
CA VAL A 226 13.14 10.07 6.45
C VAL A 226 12.91 11.07 5.33
N GLY A 227 13.59 10.89 4.19
CA GLY A 227 13.48 11.78 3.03
C GLY A 227 12.14 11.63 2.31
N ALA A 228 11.83 10.42 1.86
CA ALA A 228 10.57 10.17 1.16
C ALA A 228 9.97 8.80 1.53
N ILE A 229 8.63 8.72 1.52
CA ILE A 229 7.90 7.47 1.64
C ILE A 229 6.87 7.42 0.51
N ALA A 230 6.92 6.36 -0.29
CA ALA A 230 5.99 6.16 -1.39
C ALA A 230 5.18 4.86 -1.21
N PHE A 231 3.87 4.97 -1.42
CA PHE A 231 2.95 3.85 -1.53
C PHE A 231 2.33 3.87 -2.92
N LYS A 232 2.60 2.85 -3.71
CA LYS A 232 2.06 2.71 -5.05
C LYS A 232 1.30 1.40 -5.21
N GLU A 233 0.08 1.46 -5.74
CA GLU A 233 -0.75 0.27 -5.98
C GLU A 233 -0.94 -0.60 -4.71
N CYS A 234 -0.96 0.02 -3.54
CA CYS A 234 -1.04 -0.68 -2.27
C CYS A 234 -2.48 -0.78 -1.74
N THR A 235 -2.78 -1.89 -1.09
CA THR A 235 -3.95 -2.00 -0.23
C THR A 235 -3.51 -1.85 1.22
N ILE A 236 -4.04 -0.84 1.92
CA ILE A 236 -3.69 -0.54 3.32
C ILE A 236 -4.95 -0.67 4.16
N ASN A 237 -4.92 -1.57 5.14
CA ASN A 237 -6.07 -1.89 5.98
C ASN A 237 -5.71 -1.89 7.46
N ALA A 238 -6.62 -1.44 8.31
CA ALA A 238 -6.49 -1.49 9.77
C ALA A 238 -5.16 -0.86 10.25
N ILE A 239 -5.06 0.47 10.14
CA ILE A 239 -3.94 1.25 10.68
C ILE A 239 -4.39 2.07 11.87
N GLY A 240 -3.66 1.96 12.96
CA GLY A 240 -4.02 2.49 14.27
C GLY A 240 -3.78 3.99 14.45
N ASN A 241 -3.84 4.39 15.72
CA ASN A 241 -3.98 5.77 16.17
C ASN A 241 -2.75 6.69 15.95
N GLN A 242 -1.69 6.18 15.35
CA GLN A 242 -0.56 7.00 14.92
C GLN A 242 -0.60 7.36 13.44
N GLY A 243 -1.58 6.81 12.69
CA GLY A 243 -1.68 7.00 11.25
C GLY A 243 -0.69 6.14 10.46
N ILE A 244 -0.78 6.22 9.13
CA ILE A 244 0.10 5.45 8.24
C ILE A 244 1.55 5.85 8.48
N VAL A 245 1.84 7.15 8.56
CA VAL A 245 3.17 7.69 8.83
C VAL A 245 3.15 8.61 10.05
N SER A 246 4.21 8.56 10.88
CA SER A 246 4.25 9.33 12.13
C SER A 246 5.65 9.77 12.52
N THR A 247 5.78 11.04 12.94
CA THR A 247 6.96 11.57 13.64
C THR A 247 6.80 11.60 15.17
N ASP A 248 5.69 11.07 15.68
CA ASP A 248 5.37 11.04 17.11
C ASP A 248 5.34 12.44 17.77
N GLY A 249 5.20 13.49 16.97
CA GLY A 249 5.21 14.86 17.44
C GLY A 249 6.52 15.34 18.07
N LYS A 250 7.65 14.66 17.78
CA LYS A 250 8.97 15.07 18.26
C LYS A 250 9.51 16.24 17.45
N ASN A 251 10.16 17.17 18.15
CA ASN A 251 10.85 18.28 17.50
C ASN A 251 12.17 17.82 16.90
N GLY A 252 12.47 18.24 15.69
CA GLY A 252 13.77 18.02 15.04
C GLY A 252 13.85 16.80 14.12
N ASN A 253 12.96 15.80 14.27
CA ASN A 253 12.83 14.74 13.26
C ASN A 253 11.92 15.20 12.11
N TYR A 254 12.05 14.53 10.98
CA TYR A 254 11.15 14.77 9.85
C TYR A 254 10.88 13.53 9.00
N ILE A 255 9.74 13.56 8.35
CA ILE A 255 9.42 12.82 7.15
C ILE A 255 9.08 13.89 6.12
N ASN A 256 9.90 14.03 5.06
CA ASN A 256 9.76 15.15 4.14
C ASN A 256 8.58 14.96 3.20
N ASP A 257 8.62 13.92 2.37
CA ASP A 257 7.65 13.71 1.33
C ASP A 257 6.95 12.37 1.53
N VAL A 258 5.62 12.38 1.43
CA VAL A 258 4.79 11.18 1.51
C VAL A 258 3.88 11.14 0.28
N SER A 259 3.88 10.01 -0.42
CA SER A 259 3.01 9.85 -1.58
C SER A 259 2.18 8.57 -1.52
N PHE A 260 0.94 8.68 -2.00
CA PHE A 260 0.03 7.57 -2.24
C PHE A 260 -0.46 7.68 -3.67
N ASP A 261 -0.28 6.64 -4.46
CA ASP A 261 -0.75 6.59 -5.83
C ASP A 261 -1.41 5.23 -6.12
N GLU A 262 -2.60 5.26 -6.72
CA GLU A 262 -3.37 4.06 -7.06
C GLU A 262 -3.62 3.12 -5.86
N CYS A 263 -3.80 3.68 -4.66
CA CYS A 263 -3.97 2.91 -3.44
C CYS A 263 -5.46 2.70 -3.07
N THR A 264 -5.71 1.61 -2.34
CA THR A 264 -6.97 1.40 -1.62
C THR A 264 -6.68 1.42 -0.13
N ILE A 265 -7.28 2.36 0.60
CA ILE A 265 -6.99 2.60 2.01
C ILE A 265 -8.29 2.48 2.81
N THR A 266 -8.31 1.58 3.79
CA THR A 266 -9.52 1.31 4.56
C THR A 266 -9.23 1.07 6.04
N ASN A 267 -10.22 1.33 6.89
CA ASN A 267 -10.14 1.09 8.35
C ASN A 267 -8.91 1.72 9.01
N ILE A 268 -8.60 2.96 8.70
CA ILE A 268 -7.44 3.66 9.28
C ILE A 268 -7.88 4.73 10.29
N CYS A 269 -7.06 4.94 11.33
CA CYS A 269 -7.26 6.06 12.25
C CYS A 269 -6.74 7.39 11.69
N GLY A 270 -5.76 7.37 10.81
CA GLY A 270 -5.20 8.57 10.19
C GLY A 270 -4.22 8.26 9.08
N ILE A 271 -3.95 9.25 8.24
CA ILE A 271 -2.95 9.16 7.19
C ILE A 271 -1.58 9.58 7.74
N ALA A 272 -1.49 10.75 8.35
CA ALA A 272 -0.20 11.30 8.78
C ALA A 272 -0.30 12.01 10.14
N ASP A 273 0.63 11.68 11.05
CA ASP A 273 0.90 12.44 12.26
C ASP A 273 2.32 13.00 12.20
N LEU A 274 2.47 14.15 11.53
CA LEU A 274 3.73 14.85 11.28
C LEU A 274 3.76 16.19 12.03
N ARG A 275 3.30 16.17 13.27
CA ARG A 275 3.34 17.34 14.16
C ARG A 275 4.77 17.73 14.50
N ASN A 276 5.02 19.04 14.58
CA ASN A 276 6.33 19.59 14.92
C ASN A 276 7.47 19.16 13.98
N SER A 277 7.14 18.61 12.81
CA SER A 277 8.12 18.28 11.78
C SER A 277 8.47 19.57 11.02
N SER A 278 9.47 20.28 11.50
CA SER A 278 9.86 21.61 10.97
C SER A 278 10.37 21.61 9.51
N SER A 279 10.48 20.42 8.91
CA SER A 279 11.03 20.25 7.57
C SER A 279 10.18 19.34 6.66
N GLY A 280 9.02 18.90 7.10
CA GLY A 280 8.07 18.20 6.22
C GLY A 280 7.70 19.09 5.04
N LYS A 281 7.66 18.55 3.81
CA LYS A 281 7.45 19.33 2.60
C LYS A 281 6.10 19.08 1.96
N SER A 282 5.77 17.80 1.71
CA SER A 282 4.55 17.49 0.98
C SER A 282 3.92 16.14 1.35
N ILE A 283 2.60 16.09 1.21
CA ILE A 283 1.83 14.85 1.14
C ILE A 283 1.06 14.90 -0.18
N SER A 284 1.30 13.95 -1.08
CA SER A 284 0.60 13.81 -2.35
C SER A 284 -0.24 12.54 -2.36
N ILE A 285 -1.51 12.67 -2.68
CA ILE A 285 -2.46 11.55 -2.74
C ILE A 285 -3.14 11.60 -4.09
N THR A 286 -2.90 10.60 -4.93
CA THR A 286 -3.42 10.54 -6.29
C THR A 286 -4.12 9.21 -6.54
N ASN A 287 -5.19 9.22 -7.33
CA ASN A 287 -5.89 8.02 -7.81
C ASN A 287 -6.26 7.02 -6.69
N THR A 288 -6.51 7.52 -5.49
CA THR A 288 -6.60 6.70 -4.27
C THR A 288 -8.03 6.69 -3.72
N THR A 289 -8.44 5.51 -3.27
CA THR A 289 -9.76 5.29 -2.67
C THR A 289 -9.62 5.12 -1.16
N PHE A 290 -10.44 5.86 -0.39
CA PHE A 290 -10.53 5.78 1.06
C PHE A 290 -11.91 5.30 1.48
N CYS A 291 -11.98 4.24 2.28
CA CYS A 291 -13.21 3.77 2.90
C CYS A 291 -12.98 3.55 4.40
N TYR A 292 -13.94 3.98 5.23
CA TYR A 292 -13.79 3.93 6.69
C TYR A 292 -12.53 4.63 7.21
N ALA A 293 -12.30 5.85 6.71
CA ALA A 293 -11.15 6.68 7.04
C ALA A 293 -11.57 8.14 7.31
N PRO A 294 -11.24 8.70 8.49
CA PRO A 294 -10.64 8.02 9.64
C PRO A 294 -11.66 7.23 10.45
N MET A 295 -11.15 6.31 11.26
CA MET A 295 -11.91 5.64 12.32
C MET A 295 -12.26 6.62 13.46
N GLU A 296 -13.13 6.18 14.38
CA GLU A 296 -13.65 7.00 15.48
C GLU A 296 -12.58 7.76 16.28
N ASN A 297 -12.90 9.01 16.67
CA ASN A 297 -12.08 9.88 17.53
C ASN A 297 -10.65 10.13 17.02
N SER A 298 -10.47 10.12 15.71
CA SER A 298 -9.17 10.21 15.06
C SER A 298 -9.06 11.44 14.16
N PHE A 299 -7.82 11.73 13.71
CA PHE A 299 -7.54 12.78 12.76
C PHE A 299 -7.03 12.14 11.46
N LEU A 300 -7.55 12.58 10.33
CA LEU A 300 -7.01 12.13 9.05
C LEU A 300 -5.57 12.68 8.86
N PHE A 301 -5.39 13.95 9.15
CA PHE A 301 -4.09 14.62 9.12
C PHE A 301 -3.82 15.38 10.43
N ARG A 302 -2.70 15.10 11.06
CA ARG A 302 -2.10 15.90 12.15
C ARG A 302 -0.72 16.33 11.68
N VAL A 303 -0.68 17.42 10.94
CA VAL A 303 0.53 17.86 10.26
C VAL A 303 0.90 19.28 10.65
N ASP A 304 2.17 19.63 10.52
CA ASP A 304 2.61 21.00 10.65
C ASP A 304 1.98 21.85 9.52
N PRO A 305 1.55 23.10 9.79
CA PRO A 305 0.94 23.96 8.78
C PRO A 305 1.82 24.28 7.56
N SER A 306 3.11 24.07 7.64
CA SER A 306 4.02 24.24 6.49
C SER A 306 3.97 23.10 5.48
N ILE A 307 3.36 21.97 5.84
CA ILE A 307 3.27 20.79 4.97
C ILE A 307 2.15 20.95 3.98
N ALA A 308 2.49 20.99 2.68
CA ALA A 308 1.52 21.03 1.60
C ALA A 308 0.85 19.65 1.42
N VAL A 309 -0.49 19.61 1.35
CA VAL A 309 -1.25 18.39 1.07
C VAL A 309 -2.00 18.55 -0.25
N LYS A 310 -1.69 17.69 -1.22
CA LYS A 310 -2.34 17.63 -2.52
C LYS A 310 -3.16 16.34 -2.63
N ILE A 311 -4.44 16.47 -3.01
CA ILE A 311 -5.35 15.36 -3.21
C ILE A 311 -5.91 15.46 -4.63
N GLU A 312 -5.72 14.44 -5.46
CA GLU A 312 -6.12 14.47 -6.86
C GLU A 312 -6.70 13.12 -7.30
N ASN A 313 -7.86 13.16 -7.98
CA ASN A 313 -8.57 11.98 -8.49
C ASN A 313 -8.90 10.94 -7.40
N CYS A 314 -9.32 11.38 -6.22
CA CYS A 314 -9.55 10.53 -5.06
C CYS A 314 -11.02 10.42 -4.70
N VAL A 315 -11.38 9.30 -4.06
CA VAL A 315 -12.71 9.07 -3.51
C VAL A 315 -12.61 8.76 -2.01
N PHE A 316 -13.38 9.51 -1.20
CA PHE A 316 -13.43 9.35 0.24
C PHE A 316 -14.82 8.86 0.67
N GLY A 317 -14.89 7.64 1.18
CA GLY A 317 -16.07 7.12 1.86
C GLY A 317 -16.22 7.66 3.28
N GLY A 318 -17.34 7.36 3.89
CA GLY A 318 -17.63 7.71 5.28
C GLY A 318 -16.86 6.85 6.27
N SER A 319 -16.87 7.29 7.51
CA SER A 319 -16.34 6.52 8.62
C SER A 319 -17.23 5.34 8.98
N MET A 320 -16.67 4.31 9.61
CA MET A 320 -17.44 3.19 10.11
C MET A 320 -18.43 3.65 11.17
N LYS A 321 -19.69 3.20 11.08
CA LYS A 321 -20.66 3.40 12.14
C LYS A 321 -20.36 2.47 13.32
N ILE A 322 -20.27 3.05 14.52
CA ILE A 322 -20.17 2.30 15.75
C ILE A 322 -21.49 2.47 16.51
N ASP A 323 -22.14 1.38 16.89
CA ASP A 323 -23.46 1.37 17.55
C ASP A 323 -24.52 2.18 16.79
N GLY A 324 -24.48 2.15 15.45
CA GLY A 324 -25.42 2.86 14.59
C GLY A 324 -25.22 4.38 14.52
N LYS A 325 -24.22 4.92 15.18
CA LYS A 325 -23.86 6.34 15.14
C LYS A 325 -22.62 6.54 14.30
N LEU A 326 -22.59 7.62 13.52
CA LEU A 326 -21.37 8.05 12.84
C LEU A 326 -20.36 8.54 13.88
N PRO A 327 -19.11 8.08 13.85
CA PRO A 327 -18.09 8.55 14.76
C PRO A 327 -17.80 10.03 14.52
N LYS A 328 -17.45 10.73 15.59
CA LYS A 328 -16.87 12.07 15.48
C LYS A 328 -15.41 11.91 15.07
N PHE A 329 -15.04 12.55 13.99
CA PHE A 329 -13.64 12.62 13.56
C PHE A 329 -13.29 14.03 13.09
N ASN A 330 -12.03 14.29 12.98
CA ASN A 330 -11.51 15.55 12.45
C ASN A 330 -10.69 15.27 11.19
N GLU A 331 -10.92 16.05 10.14
CA GLU A 331 -10.05 16.01 8.96
C GLU A 331 -8.64 16.45 9.31
N LEU A 332 -8.56 17.50 10.09
CA LEU A 332 -7.36 18.23 10.40
C LEU A 332 -7.18 18.37 11.90
N GLY A 333 -5.99 18.13 12.37
CA GLY A 333 -5.58 18.41 13.74
C GLY A 333 -4.19 19.00 13.74
N SER A 334 -3.96 20.07 14.50
CA SER A 334 -2.63 20.66 14.68
C SER A 334 -1.98 20.19 15.96
N GLY A 335 -0.68 20.09 15.97
CA GLY A 335 0.30 20.03 17.04
C GLY A 335 -0.11 19.73 18.50
N GLY A 336 -1.22 19.00 18.71
CA GLY A 336 -1.76 18.72 20.02
C GLY A 336 -2.79 19.76 20.49
N GLN A 337 -3.17 20.71 19.66
CA GLN A 337 -4.24 21.67 19.94
C GLN A 337 -5.49 21.31 19.14
N ASP A 338 -6.59 21.16 19.83
CA ASP A 338 -7.92 20.91 19.25
C ASP A 338 -8.46 22.09 18.42
N ASP A 339 -7.78 23.24 18.45
CA ASP A 339 -8.27 24.52 17.93
C ASP A 339 -7.34 25.14 16.86
N TYR A 340 -6.99 24.36 15.83
CA TYR A 340 -6.27 24.97 14.69
C TYR A 340 -7.20 25.93 13.92
N THR A 341 -6.87 27.19 13.93
CA THR A 341 -7.59 28.27 13.22
C THR A 341 -6.88 28.76 11.96
N GLY A 342 -5.72 28.18 11.62
CA GLY A 342 -4.94 28.55 10.45
C GLY A 342 -5.46 27.94 9.13
N VAL A 343 -4.95 28.44 8.01
CA VAL A 343 -5.20 27.87 6.69
C VAL A 343 -4.10 26.89 6.36
N TYR A 344 -4.46 25.61 6.22
CA TYR A 344 -3.54 24.61 5.69
C TYR A 344 -3.38 24.77 4.18
N PRO A 345 -2.20 24.50 3.62
CA PRO A 345 -1.99 24.47 2.18
C PRO A 345 -2.53 23.19 1.56
N PHE A 346 -3.85 23.01 1.68
CA PHE A 346 -4.56 21.87 1.08
C PHE A 346 -5.05 22.25 -0.31
N SER A 347 -4.84 21.37 -1.27
CA SER A 347 -5.44 21.46 -2.59
C SER A 347 -6.12 20.14 -2.97
N SER A 348 -7.34 20.24 -3.48
CA SER A 348 -8.13 19.10 -3.92
C SER A 348 -8.62 19.31 -5.35
N VAL A 349 -8.34 18.35 -6.23
CA VAL A 349 -8.74 18.38 -7.65
C VAL A 349 -9.38 17.06 -8.02
N ASN A 350 -10.52 17.10 -8.74
CA ASN A 350 -11.27 15.91 -9.17
C ASN A 350 -11.49 14.88 -8.07
N SER A 351 -11.67 15.33 -6.82
CA SER A 351 -11.76 14.47 -5.67
C SER A 351 -13.11 14.62 -4.99
N PHE A 352 -13.68 13.51 -4.56
CA PHE A 352 -15.05 13.42 -4.12
C PHE A 352 -15.17 12.76 -2.75
N GLN A 353 -16.21 13.11 -2.03
CA GLN A 353 -16.59 12.43 -0.79
C GLN A 353 -18.00 11.88 -0.87
N ALA A 354 -18.27 10.82 -0.12
CA ALA A 354 -19.62 10.32 0.08
C ALA A 354 -20.48 11.38 0.81
N ASN A 355 -21.77 11.45 0.50
CA ASN A 355 -22.69 12.43 1.10
C ASN A 355 -22.98 12.19 2.59
N ASP A 356 -22.71 10.99 3.09
CA ASP A 356 -22.84 10.59 4.49
C ASP A 356 -21.52 10.73 5.28
N ARG A 357 -20.46 11.26 4.64
CA ARG A 357 -19.18 11.57 5.29
C ARG A 357 -19.26 12.93 5.96
N THR A 358 -19.14 12.94 7.28
CA THR A 358 -19.19 14.18 8.08
C THR A 358 -17.96 14.30 8.96
N SER A 359 -17.37 15.49 8.97
CA SER A 359 -16.25 15.84 9.83
C SER A 359 -16.70 16.85 10.88
N SER A 360 -16.21 16.72 12.10
CA SER A 360 -16.47 17.70 13.16
C SER A 360 -15.53 18.90 13.09
N LYS A 361 -14.36 18.76 12.46
CA LYS A 361 -13.38 19.84 12.28
C LYS A 361 -12.62 19.66 10.96
N GLY A 362 -12.38 20.76 10.27
CA GLY A 362 -11.63 20.81 9.02
C GLY A 362 -12.46 20.45 7.79
N ASN A 363 -11.91 20.78 6.65
CA ASN A 363 -12.49 20.51 5.34
C ASN A 363 -11.34 20.30 4.34
N LEU A 364 -11.35 19.17 3.65
CA LEU A 364 -10.35 18.86 2.61
C LEU A 364 -10.68 19.47 1.25
N GLY A 365 -11.79 20.20 1.13
CA GLY A 365 -12.22 20.78 -0.15
C GLY A 365 -12.74 19.76 -1.16
N LEU A 366 -13.21 18.60 -0.69
CA LEU A 366 -13.73 17.53 -1.55
C LEU A 366 -15.14 17.87 -2.07
N SER A 367 -15.43 17.50 -3.31
CA SER A 367 -16.75 17.63 -3.92
C SER A 367 -17.69 16.53 -3.39
N ASP A 368 -18.98 16.87 -3.20
CA ASP A 368 -19.98 15.87 -2.81
C ASP A 368 -20.36 14.99 -4.00
N SER A 369 -20.16 13.68 -3.89
CA SER A 369 -20.50 12.69 -4.91
C SER A 369 -22.00 12.48 -5.12
N LYS A 370 -22.86 13.00 -4.22
CA LYS A 370 -24.30 12.74 -4.13
C LYS A 370 -24.67 11.27 -3.83
N MET A 371 -23.69 10.44 -3.51
CA MET A 371 -23.85 9.01 -3.21
C MET A 371 -23.42 8.73 -1.78
N SER A 372 -24.10 7.81 -1.10
CA SER A 372 -23.68 7.34 0.22
C SER A 372 -22.44 6.44 0.11
N THR A 373 -21.73 6.28 1.21
CA THR A 373 -20.61 5.33 1.31
C THR A 373 -21.03 3.92 0.87
N ALA A 374 -22.18 3.45 1.34
CA ALA A 374 -22.69 2.13 0.94
C ALA A 374 -22.95 2.02 -0.57
N THR A 375 -23.36 3.11 -1.22
CA THR A 375 -23.61 3.12 -2.66
C THR A 375 -22.32 3.19 -3.46
N LEU A 376 -21.32 3.94 -2.98
CA LEU A 376 -20.02 4.08 -3.66
C LEU A 376 -19.18 2.80 -3.59
N PHE A 377 -19.33 2.01 -2.53
CA PHE A 377 -18.49 0.85 -2.24
C PHE A 377 -19.29 -0.45 -2.12
N THR A 378 -20.44 -0.55 -2.76
CA THR A 378 -21.13 -1.83 -2.95
C THR A 378 -20.32 -2.66 -3.97
N ALA A 379 -19.84 -3.80 -3.50
CA ALA A 379 -19.23 -4.82 -4.35
C ALA A 379 -20.28 -5.52 -5.24
#